data_da5616a745a69e79f4cbb8bf398321e2
#
_entry.id   da5616a745a69e79f4cbb8bf398321e2
#
_cell.length_a   1.000
_cell.length_b   1.000
_cell.length_c   1.000
_cell.angle_alpha   90.00
_cell.angle_beta   90.00
_cell.angle_gamma   90.00
#
_symmetry.space_group_name_H-M   'P 1'
#
loop_
_entity.id
_entity.type
_entity.pdbx_description
1 polymer ?
#
loop_
_entity_poly.entity_id
_entity_poly.type
_entity_poly.pdbx_seq_one_letter_code
_entity_poly.pdbx_strand_id
1 'polypeptide(L)'
;MEKKSGYNNNILSIFITLMTLGIIGVIIFLGSKILMPLSVSFFFALLLLPLVNFLENKLKFHKILSVTSSVIVFVLLIASIFTFLGSEVGSFYKDMPKVERNIDKHINTMKRWVKNELGITYYEQKEYLEEVKQVQEGNQRLIEFDFGSFSQTLLNILLIPIYIFLILIYRHRISTFLKMKVADKHHTKLDKILHEVKTVVRNYIAGLGFQVIIVSLLTATGFYFIGLKYFIFLGVLTGLLNLIPYIGIWIASIVSLLVALSESNEFGVLLGVVIVISVVQVLDNNVLVPKVVGSQVSINALASILVVIIGGTLAGVGGMFIAIPSLAILKIVFDNIPEL
;
A
#
# COMPACT_ATOMS: atom_id res chain seq x y z
N MET A 1 -30.27 -7.02 -49.21
CA MET A 1 -28.77 -6.90 -49.08
C MET A 1 -28.29 -5.96 -47.96
N GLU A 2 -29.12 -5.61 -46.98
CA GLU A 2 -28.75 -4.60 -45.90
C GLU A 2 -28.24 -5.18 -44.60
N LYS A 3 -28.22 -6.47 -44.39
CA LYS A 3 -27.82 -7.09 -43.11
C LYS A 3 -26.29 -7.24 -42.91
N LYS A 4 -25.44 -7.01 -43.92
CA LYS A 4 -23.99 -7.14 -43.84
C LYS A 4 -23.24 -5.87 -43.33
N SER A 5 -23.88 -4.68 -43.42
CA SER A 5 -23.24 -3.41 -43.04
C SER A 5 -23.16 -3.25 -41.51
N GLY A 6 -24.17 -3.70 -40.75
CA GLY A 6 -24.18 -3.53 -39.29
C GLY A 6 -23.17 -4.40 -38.54
N TYR A 7 -22.90 -5.61 -39.04
CA TYR A 7 -21.93 -6.52 -38.38
C TYR A 7 -20.48 -6.03 -38.51
N ASN A 8 -20.14 -5.45 -39.67
CA ASN A 8 -18.80 -4.93 -39.94
C ASN A 8 -18.51 -3.67 -39.07
N ASN A 9 -19.52 -2.82 -38.84
CA ASN A 9 -19.38 -1.63 -37.99
C ASN A 9 -19.16 -1.99 -36.50
N ASN A 10 -19.82 -3.05 -36.03
CA ASN A 10 -19.62 -3.50 -34.61
C ASN A 10 -18.22 -4.09 -34.41
N ILE A 11 -17.69 -4.88 -35.36
CA ILE A 11 -16.35 -5.44 -35.28
C ILE A 11 -15.30 -4.31 -35.31
N LEU A 12 -15.46 -3.33 -36.21
CA LEU A 12 -14.58 -2.18 -36.32
C LEU A 12 -14.60 -1.35 -35.04
N SER A 13 -15.80 -1.12 -34.47
CA SER A 13 -15.93 -0.40 -33.18
C SER A 13 -15.23 -1.12 -32.03
N ILE A 14 -15.41 -2.44 -31.92
CA ILE A 14 -14.71 -3.27 -30.89
C ILE A 14 -13.21 -3.19 -31.12
N PHE A 15 -12.72 -3.31 -32.34
CA PHE A 15 -11.29 -3.22 -32.64
C PHE A 15 -10.71 -1.86 -32.29
N ILE A 16 -11.37 -0.75 -32.65
CA ILE A 16 -10.95 0.60 -32.30
C ILE A 16 -10.92 0.77 -30.77
N THR A 17 -11.93 0.28 -30.05
CA THR A 17 -11.99 0.34 -28.59
C THR A 17 -10.82 -0.41 -27.95
N LEU A 18 -10.56 -1.64 -28.39
CA LEU A 18 -9.43 -2.43 -27.88
C LEU A 18 -8.08 -1.78 -28.19
N MET A 19 -7.90 -1.25 -29.40
CA MET A 19 -6.68 -0.52 -29.77
C MET A 19 -6.49 0.75 -28.91
N THR A 20 -7.56 1.51 -28.68
CA THR A 20 -7.54 2.71 -27.84
C THR A 20 -7.17 2.35 -26.41
N LEU A 21 -7.78 1.31 -25.83
CA LEU A 21 -7.44 0.81 -24.50
C LEU A 21 -5.98 0.33 -24.42
N GLY A 22 -5.51 -0.36 -25.46
CA GLY A 22 -4.09 -0.78 -25.54
C GLY A 22 -3.14 0.40 -25.56
N ILE A 23 -3.41 1.42 -26.37
CA ILE A 23 -2.59 2.64 -26.46
C ILE A 23 -2.60 3.38 -25.11
N ILE A 24 -3.76 3.52 -24.47
CA ILE A 24 -3.86 4.12 -23.12
C ILE A 24 -3.01 3.32 -22.12
N GLY A 25 -3.09 1.99 -22.15
CA GLY A 25 -2.27 1.13 -21.30
C GLY A 25 -0.76 1.34 -21.49
N VAL A 26 -0.32 1.43 -22.75
CA VAL A 26 1.10 1.72 -23.08
C VAL A 26 1.50 3.11 -22.58
N ILE A 27 0.67 4.15 -22.76
CA ILE A 27 0.95 5.50 -22.27
C ILE A 27 1.05 5.50 -20.75
N ILE A 28 0.16 4.82 -20.04
CA ILE A 28 0.20 4.70 -18.57
C ILE A 28 1.47 3.97 -18.15
N PHE A 29 1.83 2.88 -18.81
CA PHE A 29 3.03 2.10 -18.50
C PHE A 29 4.31 2.92 -18.71
N LEU A 30 4.47 3.56 -19.84
CA LEU A 30 5.66 4.39 -20.15
C LEU A 30 5.69 5.66 -19.27
N GLY A 31 4.53 6.23 -18.97
CA GLY A 31 4.38 7.42 -18.12
C GLY A 31 4.35 7.14 -16.62
N SER A 32 4.40 5.87 -16.19
CA SER A 32 4.22 5.46 -14.80
C SER A 32 5.15 6.20 -13.81
N LYS A 33 6.40 6.46 -14.22
CA LYS A 33 7.39 7.19 -13.41
C LYS A 33 6.94 8.62 -13.05
N ILE A 34 6.12 9.26 -13.88
CA ILE A 34 5.59 10.62 -13.65
C ILE A 34 4.15 10.54 -13.11
N LEU A 35 3.33 9.68 -13.70
CA LEU A 35 1.92 9.56 -13.34
C LEU A 35 1.74 9.00 -11.93
N MET A 36 2.65 8.15 -11.48
CA MET A 36 2.55 7.54 -10.16
C MET A 36 2.72 8.55 -9.01
N PRO A 37 3.81 9.33 -8.93
CA PRO A 37 3.94 10.37 -7.91
C PRO A 37 2.79 11.39 -8.00
N LEU A 38 2.33 11.74 -9.19
CA LEU A 38 1.20 12.64 -9.40
C LEU A 38 -0.10 12.07 -8.83
N SER A 39 -0.40 10.78 -9.11
CA SER A 39 -1.59 10.10 -8.60
C SER A 39 -1.59 10.00 -7.08
N VAL A 40 -0.47 9.54 -6.48
CA VAL A 40 -0.31 9.49 -5.02
C VAL A 40 -0.50 10.87 -4.41
N SER A 41 0.07 11.90 -5.03
CA SER A 41 -0.06 13.29 -4.57
C SER A 41 -1.49 13.80 -4.65
N PHE A 42 -2.24 13.39 -5.67
CA PHE A 42 -3.67 13.73 -5.77
C PHE A 42 -4.47 13.16 -4.58
N PHE A 43 -4.23 11.90 -4.21
CA PHE A 43 -4.88 11.29 -3.06
C PHE A 43 -4.52 12.00 -1.75
N PHE A 44 -3.24 12.28 -1.52
CA PHE A 44 -2.82 13.02 -0.33
C PHE A 44 -3.27 14.47 -0.32
N ALA A 45 -3.36 15.13 -1.48
CA ALA A 45 -3.93 16.47 -1.58
C ALA A 45 -5.40 16.49 -1.13
N LEU A 46 -6.20 15.49 -1.52
CA LEU A 46 -7.59 15.36 -1.05
C LEU A 46 -7.68 15.08 0.46
N LEU A 47 -6.74 14.31 1.01
CA LEU A 47 -6.64 14.06 2.46
C LEU A 47 -6.30 15.34 3.22
N LEU A 48 -5.38 16.16 2.72
CA LEU A 48 -4.93 17.39 3.37
C LEU A 48 -5.91 18.57 3.19
N LEU A 49 -6.86 18.46 2.26
CA LEU A 49 -7.81 19.51 1.97
C LEU A 49 -8.61 20.00 3.20
N PRO A 50 -9.10 19.16 4.13
CA PRO A 50 -9.73 19.62 5.37
C PRO A 50 -8.79 20.47 6.23
N LEU A 51 -7.52 20.12 6.35
CA LEU A 51 -6.51 20.87 7.09
C LEU A 51 -6.27 22.24 6.46
N VAL A 52 -6.10 22.28 5.13
CA VAL A 52 -5.98 23.54 4.38
C VAL A 52 -7.19 24.43 4.60
N ASN A 53 -8.41 23.88 4.46
CA ASN A 53 -9.64 24.64 4.67
C ASN A 53 -9.79 25.12 6.13
N PHE A 54 -9.34 24.33 7.11
CA PHE A 54 -9.31 24.76 8.51
C PHE A 54 -8.39 25.97 8.72
N LEU A 55 -7.19 25.93 8.14
CA LEU A 55 -6.23 27.04 8.22
C LEU A 55 -6.74 28.30 7.49
N GLU A 56 -7.34 28.14 6.30
CA GLU A 56 -7.90 29.26 5.53
C GLU A 56 -9.12 29.88 6.21
N ASN A 57 -10.10 29.05 6.63
CA ASN A 57 -11.41 29.55 7.07
C ASN A 57 -11.44 29.89 8.55
N LYS A 58 -10.81 29.07 9.43
CA LYS A 58 -10.86 29.24 10.88
C LYS A 58 -9.71 30.10 11.40
N LEU A 59 -8.49 29.87 10.90
CA LEU A 59 -7.32 30.65 11.29
C LEU A 59 -7.06 31.86 10.37
N LYS A 60 -7.85 32.00 9.28
CA LYS A 60 -7.76 33.11 8.31
C LYS A 60 -6.37 33.29 7.67
N PHE A 61 -5.63 32.20 7.53
CA PHE A 61 -4.34 32.23 6.84
C PHE A 61 -4.54 32.49 5.35
N HIS A 62 -3.58 33.21 4.76
CA HIS A 62 -3.55 33.37 3.32
C HIS A 62 -3.40 32.00 2.64
N LYS A 63 -4.03 31.82 1.47
CA LYS A 63 -4.09 30.55 0.73
C LYS A 63 -2.74 29.85 0.59
N ILE A 64 -1.70 30.59 0.17
CA ILE A 64 -0.36 30.02 0.00
C ILE A 64 0.17 29.50 1.34
N LEU A 65 0.03 30.29 2.42
CA LEU A 65 0.51 29.91 3.74
C LEU A 65 -0.22 28.68 4.28
N SER A 66 -1.54 28.58 4.10
CA SER A 66 -2.34 27.42 4.50
C SER A 66 -1.88 26.13 3.80
N VAL A 67 -1.67 26.21 2.48
CA VAL A 67 -1.21 25.07 1.70
C VAL A 67 0.22 24.66 2.10
N THR A 68 1.13 25.64 2.17
CA THR A 68 2.53 25.38 2.57
C THR A 68 2.63 24.73 3.94
N SER A 69 1.93 25.30 4.94
CA SER A 69 1.93 24.74 6.30
C SER A 69 1.38 23.33 6.34
N SER A 70 0.29 23.06 5.59
CA SER A 70 -0.29 21.69 5.52
C SER A 70 0.67 20.70 4.89
N VAL A 71 1.39 21.09 3.83
CA VAL A 71 2.39 20.23 3.17
C VAL A 71 3.59 20.03 4.08
N ILE A 72 4.06 21.05 4.79
CA ILE A 72 5.17 20.91 5.75
C ILE A 72 4.79 19.92 6.87
N VAL A 73 3.59 20.06 7.46
CA VAL A 73 3.11 19.12 8.49
C VAL A 73 3.09 17.68 7.95
N PHE A 74 2.62 17.48 6.73
CA PHE A 74 2.62 16.17 6.09
C PHE A 74 4.04 15.63 5.90
N VAL A 75 4.96 16.44 5.38
CA VAL A 75 6.37 16.04 5.18
C VAL A 75 7.05 15.69 6.50
N LEU A 76 6.85 16.50 7.55
CA LEU A 76 7.40 16.24 8.87
C LEU A 76 6.86 14.94 9.48
N LEU A 77 5.56 14.68 9.32
CA LEU A 77 4.95 13.43 9.77
C LEU A 77 5.57 12.22 9.07
N ILE A 78 5.66 12.25 7.75
CA ILE A 78 6.27 11.16 6.97
C ILE A 78 7.75 11.01 7.32
N ALA A 79 8.51 12.11 7.42
CA ALA A 79 9.92 12.08 7.80
C ALA A 79 10.13 11.49 9.21
N SER A 80 9.25 11.82 10.17
CA SER A 80 9.34 11.26 11.53
C SER A 80 9.14 9.75 11.55
N ILE A 81 8.17 9.24 10.77
CA ILE A 81 7.93 7.80 10.62
C ILE A 81 9.16 7.10 10.03
N PHE A 82 9.71 7.63 8.93
CA PHE A 82 10.89 7.03 8.29
C PHE A 82 12.14 7.10 9.18
N THR A 83 12.33 8.20 9.92
CA THR A 83 13.46 8.34 10.86
C THR A 83 13.33 7.32 11.99
N PHE A 84 12.13 7.18 12.55
CA PHE A 84 11.85 6.18 13.58
C PHE A 84 12.13 4.76 13.08
N LEU A 85 11.54 4.37 11.93
CA LEU A 85 11.77 3.05 11.36
C LEU A 85 13.25 2.81 11.04
N GLY A 86 13.95 3.80 10.47
CA GLY A 86 15.36 3.69 10.14
C GLY A 86 16.24 3.49 11.38
N SER A 87 15.95 4.19 12.48
CA SER A 87 16.68 4.02 13.76
C SER A 87 16.48 2.63 14.36
N GLU A 88 15.25 2.10 14.29
CA GLU A 88 14.94 0.78 14.82
C GLU A 88 15.53 -0.34 13.96
N VAL A 89 15.48 -0.21 12.62
CA VAL A 89 16.17 -1.14 11.71
C VAL A 89 17.66 -1.15 11.95
N GLY A 90 18.28 0.03 12.16
CA GLY A 90 19.70 0.15 12.52
C GLY A 90 20.03 -0.55 13.84
N SER A 91 19.14 -0.47 14.84
CA SER A 91 19.27 -1.16 16.12
C SER A 91 19.14 -2.68 15.97
N PHE A 92 18.17 -3.13 15.18
CA PHE A 92 17.96 -4.54 14.87
C PHE A 92 19.15 -5.14 14.09
N TYR A 93 19.72 -4.39 13.13
CA TYR A 93 20.89 -4.84 12.38
C TYR A 93 22.09 -5.15 13.27
N LYS A 94 22.28 -4.38 14.35
CA LYS A 94 23.33 -4.65 15.37
C LYS A 94 23.06 -5.95 16.13
N ASP A 95 21.81 -6.37 16.26
CA ASP A 95 21.43 -7.63 16.91
C ASP A 95 21.46 -8.83 15.93
N MET A 96 21.74 -8.62 14.62
CA MET A 96 21.76 -9.68 13.60
C MET A 96 22.64 -10.89 13.95
N PRO A 97 23.85 -10.73 14.54
CA PRO A 97 24.64 -11.90 14.97
C PRO A 97 23.97 -12.75 16.06
N LYS A 98 23.01 -12.19 16.80
CA LYS A 98 22.19 -12.97 17.74
C LYS A 98 21.10 -13.76 17.02
N VAL A 99 20.52 -13.14 15.96
CA VAL A 99 19.53 -13.77 15.08
C VAL A 99 20.11 -15.07 14.51
N GLU A 100 21.27 -14.97 13.87
CA GLU A 100 21.97 -16.12 13.27
C GLU A 100 22.19 -17.26 14.29
N ARG A 101 22.76 -16.90 15.46
CA ARG A 101 23.00 -17.89 16.52
C ARG A 101 21.72 -18.55 17.05
N ASN A 102 20.64 -17.81 17.16
CA ASN A 102 19.39 -18.36 17.67
C ASN A 102 18.68 -19.19 16.59
N ILE A 103 18.74 -18.79 15.33
CA ILE A 103 18.25 -19.60 14.20
C ILE A 103 18.98 -20.94 14.19
N ASP A 104 20.30 -20.95 14.30
CA ASP A 104 21.08 -22.20 14.34
C ASP A 104 20.69 -23.10 15.52
N LYS A 105 20.42 -22.51 16.71
CA LYS A 105 19.91 -23.29 17.85
C LYS A 105 18.54 -23.89 17.59
N HIS A 106 17.61 -23.12 17.02
CA HIS A 106 16.27 -23.62 16.67
C HIS A 106 16.34 -24.72 15.61
N ILE A 107 17.15 -24.54 14.56
CA ILE A 107 17.37 -25.57 13.53
C ILE A 107 17.95 -26.83 14.16
N ASN A 108 18.95 -26.71 15.06
CA ASN A 108 19.53 -27.86 15.71
C ASN A 108 18.57 -28.54 16.70
N THR A 109 17.68 -27.80 17.32
CA THR A 109 16.63 -28.36 18.18
C THR A 109 15.58 -29.09 17.35
N MET A 110 15.14 -28.50 16.22
CA MET A 110 14.24 -29.16 15.28
C MET A 110 14.85 -30.43 14.69
N LYS A 111 16.13 -30.41 14.29
CA LYS A 111 16.85 -31.60 13.81
C LYS A 111 16.90 -32.71 14.86
N ARG A 112 17.10 -32.36 16.12
CA ARG A 112 17.05 -33.35 17.24
C ARG A 112 15.65 -33.88 17.44
N TRP A 113 14.63 -33.07 17.41
CA TRP A 113 13.24 -33.48 17.53
C TRP A 113 12.84 -34.47 16.40
N VAL A 114 13.13 -34.09 15.13
CA VAL A 114 12.88 -34.96 13.95
C VAL A 114 13.59 -36.27 14.05
N LYS A 115 14.84 -36.31 14.55
CA LYS A 115 15.56 -37.56 14.79
C LYS A 115 14.89 -38.41 15.85
N ASN A 116 14.46 -37.80 16.95
CA ASN A 116 13.94 -38.57 18.11
C ASN A 116 12.50 -39.06 17.87
N GLU A 117 11.65 -38.27 17.25
CA GLU A 117 10.22 -38.59 17.05
C GLU A 117 9.95 -39.29 15.72
N LEU A 118 10.68 -38.96 14.66
CA LEU A 118 10.45 -39.50 13.31
C LEU A 118 11.53 -40.49 12.87
N GLY A 119 12.59 -40.69 13.66
CA GLY A 119 13.66 -41.62 13.34
C GLY A 119 14.57 -41.22 12.16
N ILE A 120 14.38 -40.02 11.60
CA ILE A 120 15.13 -39.55 10.43
C ILE A 120 16.52 -39.09 10.85
N THR A 121 17.55 -39.73 10.30
CA THR A 121 18.94 -39.48 10.65
C THR A 121 19.43 -38.12 10.14
N TYR A 122 20.46 -37.54 10.78
CA TYR A 122 21.06 -36.28 10.33
C TYR A 122 21.54 -36.27 8.88
N TYR A 123 21.96 -37.39 8.35
CA TYR A 123 22.38 -37.54 6.95
C TYR A 123 21.20 -37.38 5.98
N GLU A 124 20.10 -38.05 6.26
CA GLU A 124 18.87 -37.92 5.46
C GLU A 124 18.31 -36.51 5.50
N GLN A 125 18.32 -35.87 6.70
CA GLN A 125 17.90 -34.49 6.84
C GLN A 125 18.80 -33.51 6.04
N LYS A 126 20.11 -33.81 5.94
CA LYS A 126 21.06 -32.97 5.18
C LYS A 126 20.85 -33.13 3.68
N GLU A 127 20.59 -34.33 3.19
CA GLU A 127 20.31 -34.59 1.78
C GLU A 127 19.06 -33.84 1.30
N TYR A 128 17.95 -33.88 2.07
CA TYR A 128 16.75 -33.07 1.79
C TYR A 128 17.02 -31.59 1.83
N LEU A 129 17.85 -31.08 2.73
CA LEU A 129 18.18 -29.66 2.83
C LEU A 129 19.12 -29.19 1.71
N GLU A 130 20.00 -30.06 1.20
CA GLU A 130 20.87 -29.75 0.06
C GLU A 130 20.09 -29.72 -1.25
N GLU A 131 19.11 -30.61 -1.44
CA GLU A 131 18.17 -30.52 -2.56
C GLU A 131 17.39 -29.19 -2.56
N VAL A 132 16.90 -28.75 -1.41
CA VAL A 132 16.20 -27.46 -1.26
C VAL A 132 17.15 -26.27 -1.48
N LYS A 133 18.41 -26.34 -1.03
CA LYS A 133 19.43 -25.30 -1.26
C LYS A 133 19.81 -25.16 -2.73
N GLN A 134 19.93 -26.24 -3.48
CA GLN A 134 20.20 -26.18 -4.92
C GLN A 134 19.10 -25.45 -5.70
N VAL A 135 17.86 -25.54 -5.24
CA VAL A 135 16.73 -24.74 -5.79
C VAL A 135 16.84 -23.25 -5.44
N GLN A 136 17.52 -22.91 -4.33
CA GLN A 136 17.67 -21.53 -3.85
C GLN A 136 18.88 -20.77 -4.41
N GLU A 137 19.98 -21.46 -4.79
CA GLU A 137 21.19 -20.81 -5.33
C GLU A 137 20.94 -20.08 -6.66
N GLY A 138 19.84 -20.40 -7.36
CA GLY A 138 19.37 -19.62 -8.53
C GLY A 138 18.80 -18.24 -8.19
N ASN A 139 18.51 -17.94 -6.93
CA ASN A 139 17.77 -16.75 -6.49
C ASN A 139 18.56 -15.80 -5.55
N GLN A 140 19.88 -15.93 -5.44
CA GLN A 140 20.71 -15.05 -4.58
C GLN A 140 20.74 -13.57 -4.96
N ARG A 141 20.01 -13.15 -6.01
CA ARG A 141 19.89 -11.72 -6.39
C ARG A 141 18.82 -10.92 -5.66
N LEU A 142 18.26 -11.43 -4.57
CA LEU A 142 17.11 -10.76 -3.90
C LEU A 142 17.49 -9.58 -2.99
N ILE A 143 18.76 -9.29 -2.74
CA ILE A 143 19.20 -8.13 -1.92
C ILE A 143 20.44 -7.46 -2.54
N GLU A 144 20.43 -7.16 -3.83
CA GLU A 144 21.29 -6.13 -4.36
C GLU A 144 20.62 -4.78 -4.17
N PHE A 145 21.09 -4.01 -3.19
CA PHE A 145 20.74 -2.60 -3.05
C PHE A 145 21.31 -1.86 -4.27
N ASP A 146 20.47 -1.74 -5.30
CA ASP A 146 20.83 -0.97 -6.50
C ASP A 146 20.76 0.53 -6.17
N PHE A 147 21.92 1.17 -6.07
CA PHE A 147 22.05 2.60 -5.83
C PHE A 147 21.33 3.44 -6.92
N GLY A 148 21.17 2.93 -8.13
CA GLY A 148 20.40 3.58 -9.20
C GLY A 148 18.92 3.66 -8.88
N SER A 149 18.33 2.59 -8.37
CA SER A 149 16.93 2.55 -7.93
C SER A 149 16.69 3.41 -6.69
N PHE A 150 17.69 3.55 -5.80
CA PHE A 150 17.61 4.44 -4.64
C PHE A 150 17.54 5.92 -5.05
N SER A 151 18.37 6.36 -5.99
CA SER A 151 18.34 7.73 -6.53
C SER A 151 17.01 8.06 -7.19
N GLN A 152 16.45 7.14 -7.98
CA GLN A 152 15.13 7.31 -8.61
C GLN A 152 14.00 7.38 -7.55
N THR A 153 14.11 6.58 -6.50
CA THR A 153 13.14 6.58 -5.39
C THR A 153 13.17 7.90 -4.62
N LEU A 154 14.36 8.47 -4.36
CA LEU A 154 14.51 9.78 -3.74
C LEU A 154 13.87 10.90 -4.58
N LEU A 155 14.09 10.91 -5.90
CA LEU A 155 13.45 11.88 -6.79
C LEU A 155 11.92 11.77 -6.73
N ASN A 156 11.38 10.56 -6.77
CA ASN A 156 9.94 10.33 -6.67
C ASN A 156 9.36 10.82 -5.32
N ILE A 157 10.07 10.55 -4.22
CA ILE A 157 9.67 11.02 -2.88
C ILE A 157 9.65 12.55 -2.82
N LEU A 158 10.63 13.22 -3.42
CA LEU A 158 10.71 14.69 -3.45
C LEU A 158 9.60 15.32 -4.31
N LEU A 159 9.18 14.66 -5.40
CA LEU A 159 8.12 15.14 -6.27
C LEU A 159 6.73 15.12 -5.60
N ILE A 160 6.48 14.20 -4.67
CA ILE A 160 5.16 14.06 -4.03
C ILE A 160 4.74 15.35 -3.31
N PRO A 161 5.52 15.95 -2.39
CA PRO A 161 5.15 17.21 -1.73
C PRO A 161 4.95 18.36 -2.72
N ILE A 162 5.76 18.44 -3.77
CA ILE A 162 5.65 19.46 -4.81
C ILE A 162 4.31 19.33 -5.55
N TYR A 163 3.94 18.12 -5.96
CA TYR A 163 2.67 17.89 -6.63
C TYR A 163 1.48 18.11 -5.69
N ILE A 164 1.56 17.71 -4.41
CA ILE A 164 0.53 18.01 -3.41
C ILE A 164 0.32 19.52 -3.33
N PHE A 165 1.40 20.29 -3.18
CA PHE A 165 1.36 21.74 -3.12
C PHE A 165 0.69 22.33 -4.37
N LEU A 166 1.13 21.94 -5.57
CA LEU A 166 0.58 22.43 -6.83
C LEU A 166 -0.91 22.06 -7.01
N ILE A 167 -1.31 20.85 -6.71
CA ILE A 167 -2.71 20.40 -6.79
C ILE A 167 -3.58 21.24 -5.84
N LEU A 168 -3.15 21.48 -4.60
CA LEU A 168 -3.89 22.28 -3.63
C LEU A 168 -3.97 23.75 -4.01
N ILE A 169 -2.90 24.35 -4.52
CA ILE A 169 -2.89 25.74 -5.00
C ILE A 169 -3.79 25.92 -6.23
N TYR A 170 -3.72 24.98 -7.18
CA TYR A 170 -4.47 25.09 -8.42
C TYR A 170 -5.84 24.41 -8.38
N ARG A 171 -6.31 23.91 -7.22
CA ARG A 171 -7.57 23.15 -7.07
C ARG A 171 -8.79 23.82 -7.72
N HIS A 172 -8.94 25.13 -7.58
CA HIS A 172 -10.04 25.87 -8.19
C HIS A 172 -9.90 25.98 -9.72
N ARG A 173 -8.68 26.21 -10.22
CA ARG A 173 -8.42 26.27 -11.67
C ARG A 173 -8.68 24.92 -12.34
N ILE A 174 -8.29 23.82 -11.69
CA ILE A 174 -8.54 22.45 -12.17
C ILE A 174 -10.06 22.22 -12.28
N SER A 175 -10.83 22.56 -11.25
CA SER A 175 -12.29 22.42 -11.27
C SER A 175 -12.94 23.28 -12.36
N THR A 176 -12.52 24.55 -12.53
CA THR A 176 -13.01 25.44 -13.58
C THR A 176 -12.66 24.92 -14.97
N PHE A 177 -11.44 24.42 -15.16
CA PHE A 177 -11.02 23.84 -16.44
C PHE A 177 -11.88 22.63 -16.83
N LEU A 178 -12.19 21.74 -15.88
CA LEU A 178 -13.08 20.61 -16.13
C LEU A 178 -14.48 21.06 -16.53
N LYS A 179 -15.01 22.10 -15.87
CA LYS A 179 -16.32 22.70 -16.23
C LYS A 179 -16.33 23.24 -17.65
N MET A 180 -15.29 23.96 -18.05
CA MET A 180 -15.20 24.51 -19.41
C MET A 180 -15.16 23.46 -20.53
N LYS A 181 -14.83 22.21 -20.21
CA LYS A 181 -14.79 21.09 -21.17
C LYS A 181 -16.10 20.31 -21.27
N VAL A 182 -17.08 20.62 -20.43
CA VAL A 182 -18.38 19.94 -20.36
C VAL A 182 -19.47 20.95 -20.71
N ALA A 183 -20.47 20.54 -21.49
CA ALA A 183 -21.57 21.41 -21.83
C ALA A 183 -22.34 21.88 -20.58
N ASP A 184 -22.83 23.13 -20.59
CA ASP A 184 -23.48 23.78 -19.43
C ASP A 184 -24.60 22.94 -18.80
N LYS A 185 -25.37 22.25 -19.61
CA LYS A 185 -26.45 21.35 -19.16
C LYS A 185 -25.96 20.19 -18.26
N HIS A 186 -24.66 19.86 -18.29
CA HIS A 186 -24.06 18.78 -17.50
C HIS A 186 -23.21 19.28 -16.33
N HIS A 187 -23.10 20.59 -16.08
CA HIS A 187 -22.31 21.15 -14.99
C HIS A 187 -22.74 20.64 -13.61
N THR A 188 -24.05 20.56 -13.36
CA THR A 188 -24.58 20.02 -12.09
C THR A 188 -24.16 18.58 -11.88
N LYS A 189 -24.16 17.78 -12.95
CA LYS A 189 -23.75 16.38 -12.91
C LYS A 189 -22.23 16.27 -12.65
N LEU A 190 -21.43 17.08 -13.32
CA LEU A 190 -19.99 17.14 -13.09
C LEU A 190 -19.67 17.53 -11.62
N ASP A 191 -20.36 18.53 -11.08
CA ASP A 191 -20.18 18.93 -9.67
C ASP A 191 -20.51 17.78 -8.70
N LYS A 192 -21.56 17.01 -9.00
CA LYS A 192 -21.92 15.81 -8.22
C LYS A 192 -20.78 14.78 -8.27
N ILE A 193 -20.28 14.43 -9.47
CA ILE A 193 -19.17 13.48 -9.65
C ILE A 193 -17.93 13.95 -8.87
N LEU A 194 -17.52 15.22 -9.04
CA LEU A 194 -16.36 15.77 -8.35
C LEU A 194 -16.52 15.75 -6.82
N HIS A 195 -17.72 15.99 -6.32
CA HIS A 195 -18.03 15.92 -4.90
C HIS A 195 -17.95 14.48 -4.38
N GLU A 196 -18.54 13.51 -5.08
CA GLU A 196 -18.49 12.09 -4.74
C GLU A 196 -17.06 11.56 -4.75
N VAL A 197 -16.29 11.82 -5.80
CA VAL A 197 -14.86 11.44 -5.89
C VAL A 197 -14.09 12.00 -4.71
N LYS A 198 -14.22 13.30 -4.42
CA LYS A 198 -13.56 13.94 -3.28
C LYS A 198 -13.93 13.28 -1.96
N THR A 199 -15.19 12.97 -1.75
CA THR A 199 -15.70 12.39 -0.50
C THR A 199 -15.22 10.96 -0.34
N VAL A 200 -15.37 10.12 -1.35
CA VAL A 200 -14.97 8.71 -1.33
C VAL A 200 -13.46 8.58 -1.13
N VAL A 201 -12.67 9.31 -1.91
CA VAL A 201 -11.21 9.25 -1.79
C VAL A 201 -10.73 9.74 -0.42
N ARG A 202 -11.23 10.88 0.04
CA ARG A 202 -10.86 11.40 1.36
C ARG A 202 -11.19 10.42 2.48
N ASN A 203 -12.40 9.87 2.47
CA ASN A 203 -12.84 8.95 3.52
C ASN A 203 -12.05 7.63 3.45
N TYR A 204 -11.75 7.14 2.26
CA TYR A 204 -10.93 5.95 2.06
C TYR A 204 -9.51 6.14 2.63
N ILE A 205 -8.82 7.21 2.24
CA ILE A 205 -7.45 7.46 2.72
C ILE A 205 -7.41 7.77 4.22
N ALA A 206 -8.38 8.54 4.73
CA ALA A 206 -8.52 8.77 6.16
C ALA A 206 -8.77 7.44 6.91
N GLY A 207 -9.63 6.59 6.35
CA GLY A 207 -9.89 5.25 6.85
C GLY A 207 -8.64 4.39 6.94
N LEU A 208 -7.83 4.36 5.87
CA LEU A 208 -6.53 3.66 5.89
C LEU A 208 -5.60 4.23 6.98
N GLY A 209 -5.56 5.55 7.16
CA GLY A 209 -4.79 6.17 8.24
C GLY A 209 -5.24 5.70 9.64
N PHE A 210 -6.55 5.64 9.89
CA PHE A 210 -7.10 5.08 11.15
C PHE A 210 -6.77 3.60 11.30
N GLN A 211 -6.88 2.82 10.23
CA GLN A 211 -6.54 1.40 10.22
C GLN A 211 -5.06 1.19 10.60
N VAL A 212 -4.13 1.96 10.02
CA VAL A 212 -2.70 1.93 10.37
C VAL A 212 -2.51 2.16 11.87
N ILE A 213 -3.14 3.19 12.43
CA ILE A 213 -3.01 3.52 13.86
C ILE A 213 -3.53 2.37 14.73
N ILE A 214 -4.72 1.86 14.45
CA ILE A 214 -5.35 0.81 15.26
C ILE A 214 -4.56 -0.50 15.16
N VAL A 215 -4.18 -0.92 13.95
CA VAL A 215 -3.38 -2.14 13.74
C VAL A 215 -2.03 -2.01 14.41
N SER A 216 -1.37 -0.85 14.31
CA SER A 216 -0.09 -0.59 14.99
C SER A 216 -0.23 -0.73 16.51
N LEU A 217 -1.27 -0.12 17.09
CA LEU A 217 -1.51 -0.17 18.53
C LEU A 217 -1.84 -1.58 19.02
N LEU A 218 -2.73 -2.28 18.31
CA LEU A 218 -3.11 -3.66 18.68
C LEU A 218 -1.91 -4.61 18.61
N THR A 219 -1.14 -4.53 17.52
CA THR A 219 0.06 -5.37 17.33
C THR A 219 1.13 -5.04 18.37
N ALA A 220 1.43 -3.76 18.58
CA ALA A 220 2.40 -3.33 19.58
C ALA A 220 2.00 -3.79 20.99
N THR A 221 0.72 -3.63 21.35
CA THR A 221 0.19 -4.08 22.64
C THR A 221 0.32 -5.59 22.80
N GLY A 222 -0.06 -6.38 21.78
CA GLY A 222 0.08 -7.82 21.81
C GLY A 222 1.53 -8.27 21.96
N PHE A 223 2.44 -7.65 21.21
CA PHE A 223 3.88 -7.95 21.30
C PHE A 223 4.53 -7.50 22.61
N TYR A 224 4.06 -6.42 23.21
CA TYR A 224 4.45 -6.01 24.56
C TYR A 224 4.13 -7.09 25.60
N PHE A 225 2.92 -7.68 25.55
CA PHE A 225 2.52 -8.75 26.47
C PHE A 225 3.31 -10.05 26.29
N ILE A 226 3.82 -10.30 25.08
CA ILE A 226 4.73 -11.43 24.82
C ILE A 226 6.16 -11.14 25.30
N GLY A 227 6.50 -9.87 25.60
CA GLY A 227 7.82 -9.45 26.04
C GLY A 227 8.83 -9.18 24.93
N LEU A 228 8.39 -8.91 23.70
CA LEU A 228 9.30 -8.55 22.62
C LEU A 228 9.88 -7.15 22.83
N LYS A 229 11.20 -7.00 22.70
CA LYS A 229 11.93 -5.73 22.84
C LYS A 229 11.49 -4.69 21.80
N TYR A 230 11.32 -5.12 20.55
CA TYR A 230 11.02 -4.25 19.42
C TYR A 230 9.50 -4.12 19.15
N PHE A 231 8.64 -4.24 20.17
CA PHE A 231 7.18 -4.29 20.02
C PHE A 231 6.60 -3.04 19.35
N ILE A 232 7.11 -1.83 19.64
CA ILE A 232 6.64 -0.58 19.01
C ILE A 232 7.00 -0.58 17.53
N PHE A 233 8.27 -0.90 17.20
CA PHE A 233 8.73 -0.99 15.81
C PHE A 233 7.91 -1.97 15.00
N LEU A 234 7.73 -3.19 15.50
CA LEU A 234 6.95 -4.23 14.82
C LEU A 234 5.48 -3.85 14.69
N GLY A 235 4.90 -3.20 15.69
CA GLY A 235 3.54 -2.69 15.62
C GLY A 235 3.37 -1.64 14.53
N VAL A 236 4.23 -0.62 14.51
CA VAL A 236 4.20 0.45 13.49
C VAL A 236 4.47 -0.12 12.10
N LEU A 237 5.46 -1.00 11.99
CA LEU A 237 5.78 -1.68 10.72
C LEU A 237 4.59 -2.48 10.20
N THR A 238 3.94 -3.28 11.06
CA THR A 238 2.76 -4.06 10.70
C THR A 238 1.62 -3.17 10.21
N GLY A 239 1.31 -2.09 10.93
CA GLY A 239 0.28 -1.15 10.51
C GLY A 239 0.59 -0.48 9.18
N LEU A 240 1.83 -0.06 8.94
CA LEU A 240 2.23 0.56 7.68
C LEU A 240 2.22 -0.45 6.51
N LEU A 241 2.75 -1.65 6.73
CA LEU A 241 2.72 -2.70 5.72
C LEU A 241 1.29 -3.11 5.37
N ASN A 242 0.35 -3.01 6.31
CA ASN A 242 -1.06 -3.28 6.09
C ASN A 242 -1.72 -2.34 5.05
N LEU A 243 -1.08 -1.21 4.71
CA LEU A 243 -1.48 -0.37 3.57
C LEU A 243 -1.33 -1.08 2.22
N ILE A 244 -0.51 -2.13 2.14
CA ILE A 244 -0.31 -2.94 0.94
C ILE A 244 -1.27 -4.13 1.02
N PRO A 245 -2.39 -4.12 0.27
CA PRO A 245 -3.39 -5.18 0.37
C PRO A 245 -2.78 -6.57 0.12
N TYR A 246 -3.18 -7.53 0.92
CA TYR A 246 -2.79 -8.95 0.85
C TYR A 246 -1.32 -9.26 1.15
N ILE A 247 -0.37 -8.45 0.69
CA ILE A 247 1.08 -8.72 0.81
C ILE A 247 1.62 -8.23 2.15
N GLY A 248 1.13 -7.09 2.63
CA GLY A 248 1.69 -6.40 3.79
C GLY A 248 1.73 -7.25 5.05
N ILE A 249 0.66 -7.98 5.32
CA ILE A 249 0.59 -8.86 6.51
C ILE A 249 1.60 -10.01 6.48
N TRP A 250 1.84 -10.60 5.30
CA TRP A 250 2.83 -11.68 5.18
C TRP A 250 4.24 -11.18 5.45
N ILE A 251 4.60 -10.02 4.89
CA ILE A 251 5.91 -9.41 5.16
C ILE A 251 6.04 -9.06 6.64
N ALA A 252 5.02 -8.42 7.23
CA ALA A 252 5.00 -8.09 8.65
C ALA A 252 5.15 -9.33 9.54
N SER A 253 4.45 -10.43 9.20
CA SER A 253 4.53 -11.69 9.93
C SER A 253 5.93 -12.29 9.88
N ILE A 254 6.54 -12.35 8.69
CA ILE A 254 7.90 -12.87 8.51
C ILE A 254 8.90 -12.05 9.32
N VAL A 255 8.84 -10.71 9.21
CA VAL A 255 9.75 -9.83 9.97
C VAL A 255 9.56 -9.99 11.47
N SER A 256 8.30 -10.07 11.95
CA SER A 256 8.01 -10.25 13.38
C SER A 256 8.51 -11.58 13.91
N LEU A 257 8.38 -12.65 13.13
CA LEU A 257 8.92 -13.97 13.50
C LEU A 257 10.46 -13.97 13.52
N LEU A 258 11.12 -13.34 12.55
CA LEU A 258 12.59 -13.22 12.53
C LEU A 258 13.09 -12.43 13.75
N VAL A 259 12.41 -11.33 14.11
CA VAL A 259 12.74 -10.56 15.31
C VAL A 259 12.53 -11.40 16.58
N ALA A 260 11.41 -12.11 16.69
CA ALA A 260 11.14 -13.00 17.83
C ALA A 260 12.19 -14.11 17.97
N LEU A 261 12.59 -14.72 16.85
CA LEU A 261 13.70 -15.70 16.81
C LEU A 261 15.02 -15.11 17.29
N SER A 262 15.26 -13.82 17.07
CA SER A 262 16.48 -13.16 17.54
C SER A 262 16.49 -12.92 19.05
N GLU A 263 15.30 -12.71 19.62
CA GLU A 263 15.18 -12.31 21.03
C GLU A 263 15.00 -13.48 21.99
N SER A 264 14.33 -14.54 21.54
CA SER A 264 13.99 -15.69 22.40
C SER A 264 14.23 -17.03 21.72
N ASN A 265 14.66 -18.00 22.56
CA ASN A 265 14.73 -19.42 22.15
C ASN A 265 13.46 -20.19 22.55
N GLU A 266 12.47 -19.55 23.17
CA GLU A 266 11.26 -20.17 23.66
C GLU A 266 10.23 -20.29 22.55
N PHE A 267 9.76 -21.50 22.28
CA PHE A 267 8.69 -21.76 21.29
C PHE A 267 7.39 -21.00 21.63
N GLY A 268 7.14 -20.78 22.92
CA GLY A 268 5.99 -20.02 23.39
C GLY A 268 5.94 -18.57 22.87
N VAL A 269 7.09 -17.89 22.73
CA VAL A 269 7.19 -16.53 22.18
C VAL A 269 6.84 -16.53 20.70
N LEU A 270 7.35 -17.50 19.93
CA LEU A 270 7.03 -17.63 18.50
C LEU A 270 5.54 -17.90 18.27
N LEU A 271 4.97 -18.82 19.06
CA LEU A 271 3.54 -19.10 19.03
C LEU A 271 2.73 -17.85 19.40
N GLY A 272 3.17 -17.09 20.40
CA GLY A 272 2.59 -15.83 20.80
C GLY A 272 2.54 -14.82 19.66
N VAL A 273 3.63 -14.69 18.89
CA VAL A 273 3.67 -13.80 17.70
C VAL A 273 2.61 -14.23 16.67
N VAL A 274 2.54 -15.52 16.36
CA VAL A 274 1.53 -16.03 15.40
C VAL A 274 0.11 -15.76 15.90
N ILE A 275 -0.16 -15.97 17.19
CA ILE A 275 -1.49 -15.72 17.80
C ILE A 275 -1.83 -14.23 17.70
N VAL A 276 -0.91 -13.33 18.10
CA VAL A 276 -1.17 -11.87 18.06
C VAL A 276 -1.47 -11.43 16.65
N ILE A 277 -0.63 -11.80 15.67
CA ILE A 277 -0.85 -11.42 14.27
C ILE A 277 -2.18 -11.98 13.77
N SER A 278 -2.51 -13.24 14.09
CA SER A 278 -3.77 -13.85 13.67
C SER A 278 -4.98 -13.14 14.26
N VAL A 279 -4.94 -12.81 15.55
CA VAL A 279 -6.03 -12.07 16.23
C VAL A 279 -6.20 -10.68 15.63
N VAL A 280 -5.09 -9.94 15.45
CA VAL A 280 -5.12 -8.61 14.83
C VAL A 280 -5.69 -8.69 13.41
N GLN A 281 -5.29 -9.72 12.63
CA GLN A 281 -5.78 -9.91 11.27
C GLN A 281 -7.27 -10.25 11.21
N VAL A 282 -7.75 -11.07 12.15
CA VAL A 282 -9.20 -11.37 12.26
C VAL A 282 -9.97 -10.11 12.61
N LEU A 283 -9.47 -9.28 13.54
CA LEU A 283 -10.10 -7.99 13.88
C LEU A 283 -10.03 -7.01 12.70
N ASP A 284 -8.92 -6.94 11.99
CA ASP A 284 -8.77 -6.08 10.83
C ASP A 284 -9.76 -6.45 9.73
N ASN A 285 -9.79 -7.71 9.29
CA ASN A 285 -10.65 -8.16 8.20
C ASN A 285 -12.14 -8.12 8.52
N ASN A 286 -12.54 -8.41 9.75
CA ASN A 286 -13.96 -8.55 10.12
C ASN A 286 -14.55 -7.27 10.74
N VAL A 287 -13.72 -6.36 11.27
CA VAL A 287 -14.19 -5.17 11.97
C VAL A 287 -13.66 -3.88 11.33
N LEU A 288 -12.33 -3.74 11.16
CA LEU A 288 -11.73 -2.49 10.71
C LEU A 288 -12.00 -2.25 9.23
N VAL A 289 -11.67 -3.19 8.37
CA VAL A 289 -11.87 -3.05 6.91
C VAL A 289 -13.34 -2.75 6.57
N PRO A 290 -14.36 -3.48 7.05
CA PRO A 290 -15.75 -3.17 6.74
C PRO A 290 -16.22 -1.81 7.26
N LYS A 291 -15.81 -1.42 8.47
CA LYS A 291 -16.25 -0.17 9.09
C LYS A 291 -15.52 1.06 8.58
N VAL A 292 -14.23 0.92 8.27
CA VAL A 292 -13.33 2.04 7.98
C VAL A 292 -13.14 2.23 6.48
N VAL A 293 -13.01 1.15 5.74
CA VAL A 293 -12.72 1.14 4.31
C VAL A 293 -13.95 0.73 3.48
N GLY A 294 -14.63 -0.33 3.88
CA GLY A 294 -15.67 -0.99 3.07
C GLY A 294 -16.97 -0.21 2.90
N SER A 295 -17.29 0.74 3.77
CA SER A 295 -18.52 1.54 3.67
C SER A 295 -18.49 2.56 2.50
N GLN A 296 -17.34 2.80 1.91
CA GLN A 296 -17.16 3.89 0.93
C GLN A 296 -17.17 3.39 -0.53
N VAL A 297 -16.86 2.12 -0.77
CA VAL A 297 -16.76 1.61 -2.14
C VAL A 297 -17.23 0.16 -2.23
N SER A 298 -18.39 -0.05 -2.88
CA SER A 298 -18.89 -1.40 -3.20
C SER A 298 -18.13 -1.97 -4.41
N ILE A 299 -16.93 -2.49 -4.20
CA ILE A 299 -16.12 -3.15 -5.23
C ILE A 299 -16.13 -4.65 -4.97
N ASN A 300 -16.26 -5.44 -6.05
CA ASN A 300 -16.13 -6.90 -5.99
C ASN A 300 -14.70 -7.29 -5.59
N ALA A 301 -14.55 -8.32 -4.76
CA ALA A 301 -13.27 -8.84 -4.30
C ALA A 301 -12.33 -9.21 -5.47
N LEU A 302 -12.85 -9.86 -6.52
CA LEU A 302 -12.07 -10.19 -7.71
C LEU A 302 -11.50 -8.93 -8.38
N ALA A 303 -12.33 -7.89 -8.57
CA ALA A 303 -11.89 -6.63 -9.16
C ALA A 303 -10.82 -5.94 -8.28
N SER A 304 -10.97 -6.01 -6.96
CA SER A 304 -9.97 -5.48 -6.01
C SER A 304 -8.62 -6.18 -6.15
N ILE A 305 -8.60 -7.51 -6.22
CA ILE A 305 -7.38 -8.29 -6.40
C ILE A 305 -6.72 -7.95 -7.75
N LEU A 306 -7.49 -7.97 -8.82
CA LEU A 306 -6.97 -7.69 -10.16
C LEU A 306 -6.36 -6.28 -10.27
N VAL A 307 -7.05 -5.26 -9.75
CA VAL A 307 -6.53 -3.89 -9.83
C VAL A 307 -5.29 -3.70 -8.96
N VAL A 308 -5.18 -4.39 -7.82
CA VAL A 308 -3.98 -4.36 -6.98
C VAL A 308 -2.79 -5.02 -7.70
N ILE A 309 -3.00 -6.16 -8.37
CA ILE A 309 -1.96 -6.81 -9.19
C ILE A 309 -1.53 -5.89 -10.34
N ILE A 310 -2.49 -5.33 -11.08
CA ILE A 310 -2.21 -4.39 -12.17
C ILE A 310 -1.47 -3.16 -11.64
N GLY A 311 -1.93 -2.56 -10.55
CA GLY A 311 -1.25 -1.42 -9.90
C GLY A 311 0.17 -1.76 -9.49
N GLY A 312 0.37 -2.94 -8.93
CA GLY A 312 1.68 -3.46 -8.53
C GLY A 312 2.65 -3.63 -9.70
N THR A 313 2.17 -4.19 -10.82
CA THR A 313 2.99 -4.37 -12.02
C THR A 313 3.33 -3.05 -12.71
N LEU A 314 2.41 -2.07 -12.69
CA LEU A 314 2.61 -0.75 -13.31
C LEU A 314 3.51 0.18 -12.50
N ALA A 315 3.39 0.17 -11.18
CA ALA A 315 3.99 1.20 -10.34
C ALA A 315 4.43 0.69 -8.93
N GLY A 316 4.67 -0.61 -8.80
CA GLY A 316 5.15 -1.23 -7.57
C GLY A 316 4.21 -1.04 -6.38
N VAL A 317 4.79 -0.92 -5.17
CA VAL A 317 4.04 -0.77 -3.92
C VAL A 317 3.09 0.43 -3.94
N GLY A 318 3.51 1.55 -4.50
CA GLY A 318 2.68 2.73 -4.57
C GLY A 318 1.47 2.52 -5.49
N GLY A 319 1.62 1.77 -6.59
CA GLY A 319 0.51 1.36 -7.46
C GLY A 319 -0.50 0.48 -6.73
N MET A 320 -0.03 -0.48 -5.93
CA MET A 320 -0.92 -1.30 -5.09
C MET A 320 -1.73 -0.45 -4.11
N PHE A 321 -1.09 0.53 -3.47
CA PHE A 321 -1.72 1.42 -2.50
C PHE A 321 -2.87 2.24 -3.11
N ILE A 322 -2.66 2.82 -4.30
CA ILE A 322 -3.68 3.65 -4.95
C ILE A 322 -4.66 2.88 -5.85
N ALA A 323 -4.46 1.58 -6.04
CA ALA A 323 -5.25 0.76 -6.96
C ALA A 323 -6.75 0.79 -6.64
N ILE A 324 -7.11 0.50 -5.38
CA ILE A 324 -8.51 0.45 -4.94
C ILE A 324 -9.21 1.82 -5.05
N PRO A 325 -8.65 2.93 -4.53
CA PRO A 325 -9.30 4.23 -4.67
C PRO A 325 -9.34 4.71 -6.13
N SER A 326 -8.39 4.32 -6.98
CA SER A 326 -8.46 4.60 -8.41
C SER A 326 -9.62 3.87 -9.09
N LEU A 327 -9.83 2.59 -8.75
CA LEU A 327 -10.98 1.83 -9.24
C LEU A 327 -12.31 2.42 -8.74
N ALA A 328 -12.33 2.93 -7.50
CA ALA A 328 -13.48 3.64 -6.94
C ALA A 328 -13.84 4.89 -7.75
N ILE A 329 -12.83 5.69 -8.12
CA ILE A 329 -13.03 6.87 -8.96
C ILE A 329 -13.60 6.46 -10.33
N LEU A 330 -13.01 5.45 -10.97
CA LEU A 330 -13.50 4.94 -12.24
C LEU A 330 -14.96 4.50 -12.14
N LYS A 331 -15.31 3.73 -11.10
CA LYS A 331 -16.68 3.31 -10.86
C LYS A 331 -17.64 4.49 -10.73
N ILE A 332 -17.30 5.50 -9.91
CA ILE A 332 -18.13 6.71 -9.74
C ILE A 332 -18.35 7.42 -11.09
N VAL A 333 -17.30 7.53 -11.89
CA VAL A 333 -17.42 8.15 -13.23
C VAL A 333 -18.36 7.35 -14.11
N PHE A 334 -18.17 6.02 -14.21
CA PHE A 334 -19.02 5.15 -15.05
C PHE A 334 -20.48 5.10 -14.57
N ASP A 335 -20.72 5.00 -13.26
CA ASP A 335 -22.08 4.97 -12.69
C ASP A 335 -22.85 6.29 -12.95
N ASN A 336 -22.13 7.38 -13.16
CA ASN A 336 -22.71 8.70 -13.42
C ASN A 336 -22.75 9.08 -14.92
N ILE A 337 -22.19 8.30 -15.83
CA ILE A 337 -22.35 8.48 -17.29
C ILE A 337 -23.52 7.56 -17.73
N PRO A 338 -24.76 8.09 -17.89
CA PRO A 338 -25.83 7.29 -18.47
C PRO A 338 -25.50 7.06 -19.95
N GLU A 339 -25.58 5.85 -20.40
CA GLU A 339 -25.36 5.46 -21.80
C GLU A 339 -23.86 5.26 -22.19
N LEU A 340 -23.26 4.25 -21.59
CA LEU A 340 -22.20 3.51 -22.27
C LEU A 340 -22.70 2.12 -22.58
#